data_29d48c5d45f9939a3024fadd1f07f149
#
_entry.id   29d48c5d45f9939a3024fadd1f07f149
#
_cell.length_a   1.000
_cell.length_b   1.000
_cell.length_c   1.000
_cell.angle_alpha   90.00
_cell.angle_beta   90.00
_cell.angle_gamma   90.00
#
_symmetry.space_group_name_H-M   'P 1'
#
loop_
_entity.id
_entity.type
_entity.pdbx_description
1 polymer ?
#
loop_
_entity_poly.entity_id
_entity_poly.type
_entity_poly.pdbx_seq_one_letter_code
_entity_poly.pdbx_strand_id
1 'polypeptide(L)'
;RLTQLRAVEDRLVFGRLDDESGNRRYIGRIGLSDENHEPMLTDWRAEAARPFYEATPSHHGDIVMRRHITLHFREVVGIEDEVLDVHSPHVNTASEQGTLTGEGALLASLGSRRTGKMTDIVATIQGEQDRIIRAALRGAVIVQGGPGTGKTAVALHRAAYLLYTHRRMLDRSGVLVVGPSEE
;
A
#
# COMPACT_ATOMS: atom_id res chain seq x y z
N ARG A 1 -19.61 4.77 6.62
CA ARG A 1 -18.52 5.55 5.95
C ARG A 1 -17.78 6.46 6.94
N LEU A 2 -18.47 7.28 7.77
CA LEU A 2 -17.83 8.13 8.79
C LEU A 2 -17.02 7.35 9.82
N THR A 3 -17.48 6.19 10.26
CA THR A 3 -16.76 5.33 11.22
C THR A 3 -15.46 4.76 10.60
N GLN A 4 -15.49 4.39 9.33
CA GLN A 4 -14.31 3.92 8.60
C GLN A 4 -13.30 5.04 8.39
N LEU A 5 -13.75 6.26 8.08
CA LEU A 5 -12.89 7.44 7.97
C LEU A 5 -12.17 7.75 9.28
N ARG A 6 -12.89 7.72 10.40
CA ARG A 6 -12.30 7.95 11.73
C ARG A 6 -11.26 6.89 12.12
N ALA A 7 -11.47 5.63 11.72
CA ALA A 7 -10.55 4.54 12.02
C ALA A 7 -9.21 4.63 11.27
N VAL A 8 -9.16 5.36 10.16
CA VAL A 8 -7.95 5.50 9.32
C VAL A 8 -7.44 6.94 9.23
N GLU A 9 -8.05 7.86 9.99
CA GLU A 9 -7.81 9.31 9.93
C GLU A 9 -6.32 9.68 10.07
N ASP A 10 -5.60 8.99 10.95
CA ASP A 10 -4.19 9.29 11.25
C ASP A 10 -3.22 8.78 10.16
N ARG A 11 -3.68 7.96 9.22
CA ARG A 11 -2.83 7.31 8.22
C ARG A 11 -3.57 7.09 6.90
N LEU A 12 -4.42 8.04 6.53
CA LEU A 12 -5.32 7.91 5.40
C LEU A 12 -4.57 7.70 4.08
N VAL A 13 -3.62 8.58 3.77
CA VAL A 13 -2.75 8.52 2.58
C VAL A 13 -1.35 8.06 3.00
N PHE A 14 -0.69 7.28 2.17
CA PHE A 14 0.69 6.82 2.41
C PHE A 14 1.54 6.78 1.15
N GLY A 15 0.96 7.03 -0.01
CA GLY A 15 1.70 6.98 -1.26
C GLY A 15 1.16 7.85 -2.37
N ARG A 16 1.98 8.08 -3.38
CA ARG A 16 1.62 8.71 -4.64
C ARG A 16 2.40 8.07 -5.78
N LEU A 17 1.76 7.91 -6.91
CA LEU A 17 2.35 7.52 -8.18
C LEU A 17 2.23 8.71 -9.14
N ASP A 18 3.32 9.02 -9.83
CA ASP A 18 3.36 9.99 -10.92
C ASP A 18 3.62 9.21 -12.22
N ASP A 19 2.80 9.42 -13.25
CA ASP A 19 2.94 8.77 -14.54
C ASP A 19 3.64 9.66 -15.59
N GLU A 20 3.98 9.08 -16.75
CA GLU A 20 4.63 9.76 -17.87
C GLU A 20 3.81 10.92 -18.45
N SER A 21 2.50 10.91 -18.24
CA SER A 21 1.59 11.97 -18.68
C SER A 21 1.50 13.12 -17.68
N GLY A 22 2.20 13.03 -16.54
CA GLY A 22 2.17 14.02 -15.47
C GLY A 22 0.97 13.90 -14.54
N ASN A 23 0.17 12.84 -14.65
CA ASN A 23 -0.92 12.60 -13.72
C ASN A 23 -0.38 12.10 -12.37
N ARG A 24 -1.07 12.46 -11.30
CA ARG A 24 -0.75 12.08 -9.91
C ARG A 24 -1.87 11.27 -9.32
N ARG A 25 -1.54 10.08 -8.84
CA ARG A 25 -2.50 9.19 -8.17
C ARG A 25 -2.08 8.96 -6.74
N TYR A 26 -2.87 9.46 -5.81
CA TYR A 26 -2.63 9.22 -4.38
C TYR A 26 -3.18 7.87 -3.97
N ILE A 27 -2.41 7.15 -3.14
CA ILE A 27 -2.72 5.81 -2.63
C ILE A 27 -2.96 5.89 -1.14
N GLY A 28 -4.05 5.28 -0.70
CA GLY A 28 -4.46 5.30 0.69
C GLY A 28 -5.16 4.03 1.15
N ARG A 29 -5.54 4.03 2.42
CA ARG A 29 -6.21 2.89 3.07
C ARG A 29 -7.64 2.68 2.61
N ILE A 30 -8.26 3.72 2.11
CA ILE A 30 -9.62 3.69 1.56
C ILE A 30 -9.66 4.55 0.31
N GLY A 31 -10.62 4.27 -0.58
CA GLY A 31 -10.90 5.11 -1.75
C GLY A 31 -11.78 6.30 -1.39
N LEU A 32 -11.44 7.47 -1.91
CA LEU A 32 -12.25 8.68 -1.85
C LEU A 32 -12.42 9.24 -3.24
N SER A 33 -13.60 9.72 -3.54
CA SER A 33 -13.94 10.46 -4.77
C SER A 33 -14.57 11.79 -4.40
N ASP A 34 -14.41 12.76 -5.26
CA ASP A 34 -15.08 14.05 -5.17
C ASP A 34 -16.59 13.96 -5.55
N GLU A 35 -17.24 15.11 -5.63
CA GLU A 35 -18.66 15.22 -6.00
C GLU A 35 -18.93 14.80 -7.46
N ASN A 36 -17.92 14.86 -8.32
CA ASN A 36 -17.99 14.46 -9.73
C ASN A 36 -17.62 12.97 -9.92
N HIS A 37 -17.41 12.23 -8.83
CA HIS A 37 -16.92 10.84 -8.81
C HIS A 37 -15.47 10.66 -9.30
N GLU A 38 -14.70 11.74 -9.42
CA GLU A 38 -13.27 11.65 -9.73
C GLU A 38 -12.49 11.14 -8.52
N PRO A 39 -11.55 10.20 -8.71
CA PRO A 39 -10.81 9.58 -7.61
C PRO A 39 -9.78 10.57 -7.02
N MET A 40 -10.03 11.06 -5.82
CA MET A 40 -9.10 11.86 -5.03
C MET A 40 -8.06 10.98 -4.32
N LEU A 41 -8.46 9.79 -3.89
CA LEU A 41 -7.61 8.82 -3.22
C LEU A 41 -7.98 7.41 -3.69
N THR A 42 -6.99 6.68 -4.18
CA THR A 42 -7.15 5.30 -4.63
C THR A 42 -6.93 4.35 -3.47
N ASP A 43 -7.88 3.45 -3.27
CA ASP A 43 -7.75 2.37 -2.29
C ASP A 43 -6.58 1.45 -2.67
N TRP A 44 -5.71 1.12 -1.73
CA TRP A 44 -4.55 0.26 -1.94
C TRP A 44 -4.90 -1.11 -2.54
N ARG A 45 -6.13 -1.58 -2.30
CA ARG A 45 -6.63 -2.85 -2.82
C ARG A 45 -7.06 -2.79 -4.28
N ALA A 46 -7.31 -1.60 -4.80
CA ALA A 46 -7.68 -1.41 -6.20
C ALA A 46 -6.52 -1.81 -7.13
N GLU A 47 -6.86 -2.30 -8.33
CA GLU A 47 -5.85 -2.66 -9.33
C GLU A 47 -4.99 -1.46 -9.72
N ALA A 48 -5.57 -0.25 -9.78
CA ALA A 48 -4.86 0.98 -10.07
C ALA A 48 -3.78 1.37 -9.03
N ALA A 49 -3.80 0.76 -7.83
CA ALA A 49 -2.77 0.95 -6.81
C ALA A 49 -1.63 -0.06 -6.91
N ARG A 50 -1.78 -1.13 -7.71
CA ARG A 50 -0.81 -2.22 -7.81
C ARG A 50 0.61 -1.75 -8.19
N PRO A 51 0.80 -0.80 -9.12
CA PRO A 51 2.14 -0.31 -9.45
C PRO A 51 2.90 0.30 -8.25
N PHE A 52 2.18 0.77 -7.21
CA PHE A 52 2.82 1.27 -6.00
C PHE A 52 3.67 0.19 -5.28
N TYR A 53 3.32 -1.06 -5.43
CA TYR A 53 4.01 -2.19 -4.79
C TYR A 53 4.94 -2.95 -5.73
N GLU A 54 4.59 -3.04 -7.00
CA GLU A 54 5.26 -3.91 -7.97
C GLU A 54 6.20 -3.19 -8.93
N ALA A 55 6.01 -1.87 -9.16
CA ALA A 55 6.86 -1.14 -10.09
C ALA A 55 8.32 -1.10 -9.59
N THR A 56 9.24 -1.35 -10.51
CA THR A 56 10.69 -1.30 -10.30
C THR A 56 11.34 -0.52 -11.43
N PRO A 57 12.57 0.00 -11.30
CA PRO A 57 13.25 0.71 -12.38
C PRO A 57 13.36 -0.08 -13.69
N SER A 58 13.39 -1.41 -13.63
CA SER A 58 13.42 -2.29 -14.81
C SER A 58 12.03 -2.62 -15.36
N HIS A 59 10.96 -2.44 -14.57
CA HIS A 59 9.58 -2.77 -14.93
C HIS A 59 8.62 -1.77 -14.29
N HIS A 60 8.68 -0.50 -14.70
CA HIS A 60 7.88 0.58 -14.11
C HIS A 60 6.56 0.85 -14.86
N GLY A 61 6.40 0.27 -16.08
CA GLY A 61 5.24 0.61 -16.92
C GLY A 61 5.24 2.08 -17.31
N ASP A 62 4.15 2.77 -17.05
CA ASP A 62 3.95 4.19 -17.23
C ASP A 62 4.31 5.05 -16.00
N ILE A 63 4.76 4.42 -14.91
CA ILE A 63 5.07 5.13 -13.66
C ILE A 63 6.52 5.62 -13.68
N VAL A 64 6.69 6.91 -13.55
CA VAL A 64 8.01 7.57 -13.54
C VAL A 64 8.53 7.80 -12.12
N MET A 65 7.64 7.99 -11.15
CA MET A 65 8.03 8.23 -9.76
C MET A 65 7.02 7.61 -8.79
N ARG A 66 7.55 7.05 -7.72
CA ARG A 66 6.80 6.61 -6.55
C ARG A 66 7.22 7.45 -5.35
N ARG A 67 6.23 8.01 -4.64
CA ARG A 67 6.42 8.79 -3.42
C ARG A 67 5.82 8.07 -2.24
N HIS A 68 6.61 7.84 -1.20
CA HIS A 68 6.14 7.40 0.11
C HIS A 68 5.84 8.62 0.97
N ILE A 69 4.70 8.60 1.66
CA ILE A 69 4.21 9.70 2.50
C ILE A 69 4.00 9.13 3.91
N THR A 70 4.74 9.67 4.87
CA THR A 70 4.58 9.32 6.28
C THR A 70 3.75 10.38 6.98
N LEU A 71 2.65 9.95 7.59
CA LEU A 71 1.77 10.80 8.39
C LEU A 71 1.95 10.50 9.87
N HIS A 72 1.93 11.55 10.68
CA HIS A 72 1.74 11.49 12.12
C HIS A 72 0.49 12.31 12.45
N PHE A 73 -0.58 11.63 12.87
CA PHE A 73 -1.93 12.18 12.89
C PHE A 73 -2.32 12.67 11.49
N ARG A 74 -2.53 13.97 11.29
CA ARG A 74 -2.92 14.59 10.01
C ARG A 74 -1.78 15.36 9.36
N GLU A 75 -0.60 15.34 9.95
CA GLU A 75 0.55 16.09 9.47
C GLU A 75 1.49 15.18 8.68
N VAL A 76 2.02 15.68 7.57
CA VAL A 76 3.05 15.01 6.80
C VAL A 76 4.37 15.23 7.51
N VAL A 77 4.95 14.15 8.04
CA VAL A 77 6.23 14.18 8.77
C VAL A 77 7.40 13.63 7.96
N GLY A 78 7.13 12.98 6.84
CA GLY A 78 8.17 12.46 5.95
C GLY A 78 7.66 12.27 4.52
N ILE A 79 8.55 12.54 3.57
CA ILE A 79 8.34 12.29 2.15
C ILE A 79 9.61 11.66 1.62
N GLU A 80 9.47 10.53 0.92
CA GLU A 80 10.55 9.81 0.26
C GLU A 80 10.17 9.54 -1.18
N ASP A 81 11.00 10.01 -2.11
CA ASP A 81 10.78 9.85 -3.55
C ASP A 81 11.69 8.77 -4.10
N GLU A 82 11.13 7.88 -4.89
CA GLU A 82 11.83 6.88 -5.65
C GLU A 82 11.57 7.13 -7.15
N VAL A 83 12.63 7.48 -7.86
CA VAL A 83 12.59 7.66 -9.30
C VAL A 83 12.68 6.28 -9.96
N LEU A 84 11.68 5.91 -10.73
CA LEU A 84 11.59 4.63 -11.44
C LEU A 84 12.07 4.77 -12.89
N ASP A 85 11.81 5.91 -13.54
CA ASP A 85 12.35 6.24 -14.85
C ASP A 85 13.21 7.53 -14.79
N VAL A 86 14.52 7.35 -14.81
CA VAL A 86 15.50 8.44 -14.78
C VAL A 86 15.57 9.24 -16.08
N HIS A 87 14.98 8.74 -17.16
CA HIS A 87 14.98 9.40 -18.47
C HIS A 87 13.74 10.27 -18.68
N SER A 88 12.77 10.20 -17.80
CA SER A 88 11.56 11.01 -17.89
C SER A 88 11.85 12.49 -17.67
N PRO A 89 11.36 13.39 -18.54
CA PRO A 89 11.53 14.84 -18.38
C PRO A 89 10.84 15.39 -17.11
N HIS A 90 9.92 14.63 -16.52
CA HIS A 90 9.19 15.02 -15.31
C HIS A 90 9.95 14.79 -14.00
N VAL A 91 11.10 14.11 -14.07
CA VAL A 91 11.94 13.82 -12.89
C VAL A 91 12.74 15.04 -12.42
N ASN A 92 13.09 15.95 -13.34
CA ASN A 92 13.95 17.10 -13.03
C ASN A 92 13.35 18.14 -12.09
N THR A 93 12.03 18.08 -11.82
CA THR A 93 11.35 18.99 -10.89
C THR A 93 11.20 18.43 -9.47
N ALA A 94 11.45 17.13 -9.26
CA ALA A 94 11.28 16.45 -7.96
C ALA A 94 12.60 16.32 -7.17
N SER A 95 13.74 16.48 -7.82
CA SER A 95 15.07 16.19 -7.25
C SER A 95 15.60 17.24 -6.27
N GLU A 96 14.90 18.33 -6.03
CA GLU A 96 15.38 19.40 -5.13
C GLU A 96 15.16 19.13 -3.64
N GLN A 97 14.48 18.04 -3.27
CA GLN A 97 14.26 17.69 -1.86
C GLN A 97 14.57 16.21 -1.60
N GLY A 98 15.83 15.90 -1.39
CA GLY A 98 16.34 14.74 -0.65
C GLY A 98 15.81 13.37 -1.10
N THR A 99 16.52 12.73 -2.03
CA THR A 99 16.30 11.34 -2.45
C THR A 99 16.73 10.38 -1.32
N LEU A 100 15.80 9.86 -0.55
CA LEU A 100 16.02 8.61 0.19
C LEU A 100 15.31 7.50 -0.59
N THR A 101 16.02 6.43 -0.88
CA THR A 101 15.46 5.22 -1.50
C THR A 101 14.38 4.62 -0.58
N GLY A 102 13.36 3.95 -1.12
CA GLY A 102 12.23 3.37 -0.36
C GLY A 102 12.61 2.44 0.79
N GLU A 103 13.90 2.11 0.96
CA GLU A 103 14.48 1.46 2.15
C GLU A 103 14.35 2.32 3.41
N GLY A 104 14.33 3.67 3.30
CA GLY A 104 14.21 4.55 4.45
C GLY A 104 12.85 4.43 5.15
N ALA A 105 11.75 4.32 4.39
CA ALA A 105 10.41 4.08 4.95
C ALA A 105 10.34 2.72 5.65
N LEU A 106 10.99 1.70 5.09
CA LEU A 106 11.08 0.38 5.71
C LEU A 106 11.88 0.43 7.01
N LEU A 107 13.05 1.07 7.01
CA LEU A 107 13.89 1.23 8.19
C LEU A 107 13.21 2.06 9.28
N ALA A 108 12.51 3.14 8.93
CA ALA A 108 11.73 3.94 9.87
C ALA A 108 10.60 3.14 10.51
N SER A 109 9.91 2.28 9.72
CA SER A 109 8.86 1.40 10.23
C SER A 109 9.41 0.30 11.16
N LEU A 110 10.60 -0.21 10.89
CA LEU A 110 11.28 -1.20 11.73
C LEU A 110 11.81 -0.57 13.02
N GLY A 111 12.19 0.72 12.99
CA GLY A 111 12.67 1.49 14.15
C GLY A 111 11.56 1.98 15.07
N SER A 112 10.31 2.01 14.63
CA SER A 112 9.19 2.39 15.48
C SER A 112 9.01 1.36 16.59
N ARG A 113 8.82 1.84 17.84
CA ARG A 113 8.66 0.98 19.03
C ARG A 113 7.62 -0.09 18.77
N ARG A 114 8.00 -1.36 18.96
CA ARG A 114 7.08 -2.49 18.97
C ARG A 114 6.09 -2.31 20.13
N THR A 115 4.90 -1.86 19.83
CA THR A 115 3.83 -1.64 20.82
C THR A 115 3.11 -2.92 21.23
N GLY A 116 3.57 -4.09 20.76
CA GLY A 116 2.90 -5.38 20.96
C GLY A 116 1.60 -5.54 20.16
N LYS A 117 1.12 -4.50 19.51
CA LYS A 117 -0.04 -4.54 18.62
C LYS A 117 0.43 -4.72 17.18
N MET A 118 -0.26 -5.56 16.43
CA MET A 118 -0.01 -5.75 15.01
C MET A 118 -0.21 -4.43 14.27
N THR A 119 0.89 -3.85 13.77
CA THR A 119 0.85 -2.59 13.03
C THR A 119 0.44 -2.87 11.59
N ASP A 120 -0.43 -2.03 11.04
CA ASP A 120 -0.78 -2.05 9.64
C ASP A 120 0.46 -1.79 8.77
N ILE A 121 0.77 -2.74 7.88
CA ILE A 121 1.93 -2.73 7.01
C ILE A 121 1.63 -2.25 5.59
N VAL A 122 0.45 -1.73 5.32
CA VAL A 122 0.00 -1.38 3.95
C VAL A 122 1.00 -0.49 3.21
N ALA A 123 1.64 0.44 3.92
CA ALA A 123 2.62 1.36 3.33
C ALA A 123 3.98 0.69 3.02
N THR A 124 4.26 -0.48 3.61
CA THR A 124 5.56 -1.17 3.55
C THR A 124 5.47 -2.58 2.97
N ILE A 125 4.35 -2.92 2.34
CA ILE A 125 4.19 -4.18 1.61
C ILE A 125 5.20 -4.21 0.47
N GLN A 126 6.00 -5.26 0.42
CA GLN A 126 6.94 -5.51 -0.67
C GLN A 126 6.24 -6.17 -1.86
N GLY A 127 6.78 -6.04 -3.06
CA GLY A 127 6.18 -6.58 -4.28
C GLY A 127 5.89 -8.09 -4.22
N GLU A 128 6.74 -8.89 -3.56
CA GLU A 128 6.48 -10.31 -3.36
C GLU A 128 5.27 -10.57 -2.44
N GLN A 129 5.14 -9.77 -1.39
CA GLN A 129 4.00 -9.85 -0.48
C GLN A 129 2.71 -9.42 -1.19
N ASP A 130 2.77 -8.37 -2.02
CA ASP A 130 1.62 -7.89 -2.79
C ASP A 130 1.12 -8.96 -3.78
N ARG A 131 2.03 -9.67 -4.46
CA ARG A 131 1.68 -10.80 -5.33
C ARG A 131 0.92 -11.90 -4.59
N ILE A 132 1.35 -12.23 -3.37
CA ILE A 132 0.66 -13.23 -2.52
C ILE A 132 -0.72 -12.70 -2.10
N ILE A 133 -0.81 -11.45 -1.71
CA ILE A 133 -2.07 -10.80 -1.30
C ILE A 133 -3.07 -10.81 -2.46
N ARG A 134 -2.62 -10.49 -3.67
CA ARG A 134 -3.46 -10.41 -4.87
C ARG A 134 -3.63 -11.73 -5.62
N ALA A 135 -3.01 -12.82 -5.19
CA ALA A 135 -3.17 -14.12 -5.83
C ALA A 135 -4.65 -14.53 -5.94
N ALA A 136 -4.99 -15.30 -6.99
CA ALA A 136 -6.38 -15.67 -7.29
C ALA A 136 -7.13 -16.27 -6.09
N LEU A 137 -8.45 -16.03 -6.05
CA LEU A 137 -9.30 -16.55 -4.97
C LEU A 137 -9.40 -18.10 -5.01
N ARG A 138 -9.41 -18.68 -6.21
CA ARG A 138 -9.59 -20.13 -6.36
C ARG A 138 -8.28 -20.86 -6.14
N GLY A 139 -8.36 -22.03 -5.49
CA GLY A 139 -7.22 -22.88 -5.21
C GLY A 139 -6.62 -22.63 -3.83
N ALA A 140 -5.45 -23.20 -3.60
CA ALA A 140 -4.69 -23.05 -2.36
C ALA A 140 -3.45 -22.18 -2.62
N VAL A 141 -3.16 -21.29 -1.69
CA VAL A 141 -1.92 -20.49 -1.68
C VAL A 141 -1.12 -20.92 -0.44
N ILE A 142 0.08 -21.45 -0.66
CA ILE A 142 0.99 -21.87 0.41
C ILE A 142 2.08 -20.80 0.53
N VAL A 143 2.19 -20.19 1.71
CA VAL A 143 3.17 -19.14 2.00
C VAL A 143 4.23 -19.71 2.95
N GLN A 144 5.47 -19.79 2.48
CA GLN A 144 6.62 -20.22 3.27
C GLN A 144 7.48 -19.01 3.65
N GLY A 145 8.08 -19.08 4.83
CA GLY A 145 9.00 -18.04 5.32
C GLY A 145 9.37 -18.28 6.78
N GLY A 146 10.52 -17.74 7.18
CA GLY A 146 11.02 -17.82 8.55
C GLY A 146 10.15 -17.07 9.57
N PRO A 147 10.45 -17.17 10.86
CA PRO A 147 9.84 -16.33 11.88
C PRO A 147 10.05 -14.83 11.57
N GLY A 148 9.02 -14.01 11.80
CA GLY A 148 9.11 -12.56 11.62
C GLY A 148 9.02 -12.05 10.16
N THR A 149 8.86 -12.92 9.16
CA THR A 149 8.73 -12.51 7.73
C THR A 149 7.37 -11.90 7.37
N GLY A 150 6.49 -11.70 8.33
CA GLY A 150 5.20 -11.03 8.09
C GLY A 150 4.08 -11.94 7.56
N LYS A 151 4.21 -13.29 7.62
CA LYS A 151 3.18 -14.23 7.11
C LYS A 151 1.77 -13.94 7.60
N THR A 152 1.59 -13.68 8.89
CA THR A 152 0.28 -13.36 9.47
C THR A 152 -0.26 -12.03 8.92
N ALA A 153 0.59 -11.02 8.80
CA ALA A 153 0.22 -9.74 8.21
C ALA A 153 -0.23 -9.90 6.75
N VAL A 154 0.53 -10.65 5.94
CA VAL A 154 0.16 -10.98 4.55
C VAL A 154 -1.17 -11.71 4.49
N ALA A 155 -1.42 -12.69 5.38
CA ALA A 155 -2.69 -13.43 5.41
C ALA A 155 -3.88 -12.52 5.70
N LEU A 156 -3.77 -11.60 6.67
CA LEU A 156 -4.82 -10.64 7.02
C LEU A 156 -5.05 -9.61 5.91
N HIS A 157 -3.98 -9.11 5.28
CA HIS A 157 -4.11 -8.19 4.14
C HIS A 157 -4.71 -8.88 2.91
N ARG A 158 -4.37 -10.18 2.69
CA ARG A 158 -5.04 -10.98 1.66
C ARG A 158 -6.54 -11.13 1.96
N ALA A 159 -6.92 -11.41 3.18
CA ALA A 159 -8.33 -11.46 3.57
C ALA A 159 -9.04 -10.12 3.27
N ALA A 160 -8.42 -8.99 3.64
CA ALA A 160 -8.94 -7.66 3.35
C ALA A 160 -9.05 -7.38 1.84
N TYR A 161 -8.06 -7.79 1.04
CA TYR A 161 -8.08 -7.69 -0.43
C TYR A 161 -9.19 -8.52 -1.04
N LEU A 162 -9.36 -9.78 -0.63
CA LEU A 162 -10.40 -10.67 -1.13
C LEU A 162 -11.81 -10.16 -0.80
N LEU A 163 -12.03 -9.68 0.43
CA LEU A 163 -13.29 -9.05 0.84
C LEU A 163 -13.61 -7.79 0.04
N TYR A 164 -12.60 -7.05 -0.38
CA TYR A 164 -12.77 -5.88 -1.24
C TYR A 164 -13.11 -6.29 -2.68
N THR A 165 -12.29 -7.17 -3.29
CA THR A 165 -12.37 -7.54 -4.70
C THR A 165 -13.55 -8.46 -5.00
N HIS A 166 -13.86 -9.40 -4.09
CA HIS A 166 -14.91 -10.40 -4.24
C HIS A 166 -16.10 -10.15 -3.31
N ARG A 167 -16.39 -8.88 -3.02
CA ARG A 167 -17.39 -8.45 -2.06
C ARG A 167 -18.73 -9.15 -2.22
N ARG A 168 -19.27 -9.23 -3.44
CA ARG A 168 -20.58 -9.85 -3.70
C ARG A 168 -20.67 -11.31 -3.27
N MET A 169 -19.57 -12.04 -3.38
CA MET A 169 -19.49 -13.45 -3.01
C MET A 169 -19.22 -13.60 -1.51
N LEU A 170 -18.26 -12.86 -0.97
CA LEU A 170 -17.76 -13.01 0.39
C LEU A 170 -18.60 -12.26 1.44
N ASP A 171 -19.49 -11.36 1.03
CA ASP A 171 -20.37 -10.61 1.94
C ASP A 171 -21.30 -11.55 2.76
N ARG A 172 -21.64 -12.71 2.19
CA ARG A 172 -22.48 -13.74 2.84
C ARG A 172 -21.70 -14.83 3.55
N SER A 173 -20.56 -15.25 2.98
CA SER A 173 -19.77 -16.37 3.51
C SER A 173 -18.66 -15.95 4.45
N GLY A 174 -18.20 -14.70 4.35
CA GLY A 174 -17.08 -14.20 5.12
C GLY A 174 -15.74 -14.85 4.77
N VAL A 175 -14.75 -14.59 5.61
CA VAL A 175 -13.42 -15.21 5.59
C VAL A 175 -13.13 -15.72 7.00
N LEU A 176 -12.82 -17.00 7.11
CA LEU A 176 -12.40 -17.60 8.38
C LEU A 176 -10.88 -17.54 8.48
N VAL A 177 -10.38 -16.98 9.58
CA VAL A 177 -8.95 -17.00 9.94
C VAL A 177 -8.77 -17.96 11.10
N VAL A 178 -7.89 -18.94 10.93
CA VAL A 178 -7.54 -19.90 11.97
C VAL A 178 -6.09 -19.69 12.36
N GLY A 179 -5.81 -19.47 13.62
CA GLY A 179 -4.49 -19.22 14.18
C GLY A 179 -4.19 -20.11 15.40
N PRO A 180 -2.92 -20.15 15.82
CA PRO A 180 -2.50 -20.98 16.96
C PRO A 180 -2.81 -20.37 18.33
N SER A 181 -3.30 -19.11 18.41
CA SER A 181 -3.61 -18.39 19.65
C SER A 181 -4.95 -17.68 19.55
N GLU A 182 -5.59 -17.53 20.69
CA GLU A 182 -6.85 -16.79 20.90
C GLU A 182 -6.56 -15.31 21.25
N GLU A 183 -5.71 -14.62 20.50
CA GLU A 183 -5.47 -13.17 20.68
C GLU A 183 -6.30 -12.33 19.72
#